data_9d3a2c93dc215f690ab5838bd6162be0
#
_entry.id   9d3a2c93dc215f690ab5838bd6162be0
#
_cell.length_a   1.000
_cell.length_b   1.000
_cell.length_c   1.000
_cell.angle_alpha   90.00
_cell.angle_beta   90.00
_cell.angle_gamma   90.00
#
_symmetry.space_group_name_H-M   'P 1'
#
loop_
_entity.id
_entity.type
_entity.pdbx_description
1 polymer ?
#
loop_
_entity_poly.entity_id
_entity_poly.type
_entity_poly.pdbx_seq_one_letter_code
_entity_poly.pdbx_strand_id
1 'polypeptide(L)'
;MQNFCIQNERIKEMTKLALSDEILMKIDKPARYIGNELNSVCKNKDEVSIRFAMCFPDVYEIGMSHLGIQILYDMFNKRDDVWCERVYSPWPDLHKIMKEENIPLFCLESQEPVKNMDFLGITIQYEMCYTNILQILDLSQIPLLAADRDDTVPIVIGGGPCTYNPEPIADFFDLFYMGEGEVVYDRMLDLYQEMKRAGRSRREFLHEAAKIPGIYVPSLYQVEYKEDGTIASFTPVDEEIPATVTKQLVMDMTDAVYPEKPVVPFIKATQDRVVLEIQRGCIRGCRFCQAGMVYRPVREKNIERLKALATQMIEATGYEEISLSSLSSSDYSSLEELVNFLIDECRERRVNISLPSLRIDAFSLDVMSKVQDIKKSSLTFAPEAGSQRLRDVINKGLTEEVILNGAQMAFEGGWNKVKFYFMLGLPTETEADMRAIAELANETAARYYDTVPKEKRNGRCQITISTSFFVPKPFTPFQWARMYPPEDYIGRAKVVNDTVKEQLNKKSIKYNWHEADVTVLEGVLARGDRKIGQAILKVYEKGGIFDAWSEYFDYQRWLDAFAECGIDPDFYTMRERSMDEIFPWDFNDTGVTKEFLKREWNNAMKETVTPNCRMRCSGCGVKKFGGGVCYEN
;
A
#
# COMPACT_ATOMS: atom_id res chain seq x y z
N MET A 1 -21.41 16.82 -31.81
CA MET A 1 -20.41 16.24 -32.72
C MET A 1 -19.45 17.24 -33.41
N GLN A 2 -19.69 18.56 -33.34
CA GLN A 2 -18.80 19.55 -34.00
C GLN A 2 -17.68 20.10 -33.10
N ASN A 3 -17.73 19.88 -31.77
CA ASN A 3 -16.65 20.32 -30.86
C ASN A 3 -15.57 19.26 -30.57
N PHE A 4 -15.71 18.07 -31.12
CA PHE A 4 -14.71 16.99 -30.97
C PHE A 4 -13.57 17.08 -32.01
N CYS A 5 -13.74 17.85 -33.07
CA CYS A 5 -12.75 17.97 -34.16
C CYS A 5 -11.75 19.12 -34.03
N ILE A 6 -11.95 20.09 -33.13
CA ILE A 6 -11.11 21.31 -33.12
C ILE A 6 -9.90 21.21 -32.15
N GLN A 7 -9.86 20.23 -31.27
CA GLN A 7 -8.68 19.97 -30.41
C GLN A 7 -7.67 18.96 -31.00
N ASN A 8 -7.94 18.36 -32.15
CA ASN A 8 -7.09 17.34 -32.78
C ASN A 8 -6.25 17.84 -33.97
N GLU A 9 -6.17 19.13 -34.22
CA GLU A 9 -5.35 19.66 -35.35
C GLU A 9 -3.90 20.06 -35.00
N ARG A 10 -3.41 19.77 -33.81
CA ARG A 10 -1.98 19.49 -33.67
C ARG A 10 -1.82 17.98 -33.89
N ILE A 11 -1.46 17.58 -35.11
CA ILE A 11 -0.82 16.31 -35.39
C ILE A 11 0.28 16.21 -34.33
N LYS A 12 0.04 15.39 -33.26
CA LYS A 12 1.12 14.98 -32.37
C LYS A 12 2.14 14.34 -33.29
N GLU A 13 3.27 14.99 -33.52
CA GLU A 13 4.45 14.27 -34.01
C GLU A 13 4.55 13.06 -33.13
N MET A 14 4.38 11.86 -33.69
CA MET A 14 4.41 10.63 -32.86
C MET A 14 5.75 10.62 -32.17
N THR A 15 5.73 10.69 -30.83
CA THR A 15 6.95 10.63 -30.04
C THR A 15 7.70 9.38 -30.45
N LYS A 16 8.93 9.53 -30.89
CA LYS A 16 9.77 8.39 -31.28
C LYS A 16 9.95 7.49 -30.05
N LEU A 17 9.56 6.22 -30.17
CA LEU A 17 9.70 5.27 -29.09
C LEU A 17 11.18 5.09 -28.71
N ALA A 18 11.45 4.95 -27.42
CA ALA A 18 12.79 4.66 -26.90
C ALA A 18 13.27 3.26 -27.30
N LEU A 19 12.34 2.31 -27.43
CA LEU A 19 12.62 0.94 -27.87
C LEU A 19 12.36 0.80 -29.38
N SER A 20 13.25 0.07 -30.08
CA SER A 20 13.05 -0.30 -31.48
C SER A 20 11.96 -1.36 -31.62
N ASP A 21 11.36 -1.47 -32.80
CA ASP A 21 10.38 -2.52 -33.14
C ASP A 21 10.97 -3.92 -32.92
N GLU A 22 12.26 -4.10 -33.19
CA GLU A 22 12.96 -5.36 -32.98
C GLU A 22 12.97 -5.79 -31.50
N ILE A 23 13.18 -4.84 -30.57
CA ILE A 23 13.15 -5.10 -29.12
C ILE A 23 11.70 -5.36 -28.68
N LEU A 24 10.76 -4.52 -29.13
CA LEU A 24 9.34 -4.66 -28.78
C LEU A 24 8.77 -6.03 -29.18
N MET A 25 9.26 -6.62 -30.28
CA MET A 25 8.85 -7.96 -30.71
C MET A 25 9.48 -9.11 -29.93
N LYS A 26 10.54 -8.85 -29.13
CA LYS A 26 11.25 -9.86 -28.34
C LYS A 26 10.79 -9.96 -26.87
N ILE A 27 10.04 -8.96 -26.40
CA ILE A 27 9.65 -8.85 -24.99
C ILE A 27 8.18 -9.21 -24.75
N ASP A 28 7.88 -9.61 -23.53
CA ASP A 28 6.51 -9.85 -23.09
C ASP A 28 5.76 -8.51 -22.93
N LYS A 29 4.54 -8.44 -23.45
CA LYS A 29 3.64 -7.30 -23.32
C LYS A 29 4.29 -5.94 -23.67
N PRO A 30 4.72 -5.72 -24.91
CA PRO A 30 5.37 -4.46 -25.33
C PRO A 30 4.51 -3.21 -25.04
N ALA A 31 3.19 -3.34 -24.93
CA ALA A 31 2.28 -2.25 -24.58
C ALA A 31 2.54 -1.63 -23.19
N ARG A 32 3.33 -2.27 -22.32
CA ARG A 32 3.81 -1.69 -21.07
C ARG A 32 4.70 -0.47 -21.25
N TYR A 33 5.33 -0.32 -22.44
CA TYR A 33 6.47 0.57 -22.65
C TYR A 33 6.26 1.63 -23.73
N ILE A 34 5.08 1.67 -24.36
CA ILE A 34 4.84 2.55 -25.53
C ILE A 34 4.20 3.91 -25.19
N GLY A 35 3.57 4.05 -24.01
CA GLY A 35 2.89 5.30 -23.62
C GLY A 35 1.71 5.68 -24.51
N ASN A 36 1.32 6.96 -24.49
CA ASN A 36 0.22 7.52 -25.29
C ASN A 36 -1.18 6.99 -24.97
N GLU A 37 -1.40 6.51 -23.76
CA GLU A 37 -2.71 6.03 -23.31
C GLU A 37 -3.74 7.17 -23.28
N LEU A 38 -5.02 6.80 -23.35
CA LEU A 38 -6.12 7.74 -23.22
C LEU A 38 -6.00 8.51 -21.90
N ASN A 39 -6.19 9.82 -21.95
CA ASN A 39 -6.05 10.76 -20.82
C ASN A 39 -4.62 10.95 -20.30
N SER A 40 -3.59 10.40 -20.95
CA SER A 40 -2.20 10.77 -20.61
C SER A 40 -1.91 12.22 -20.99
N VAL A 41 -1.10 12.91 -20.17
CA VAL A 41 -0.79 14.33 -20.33
C VAL A 41 0.57 14.49 -21.00
N CYS A 42 0.60 15.05 -22.21
CA CYS A 42 1.84 15.43 -22.87
C CYS A 42 1.97 16.95 -22.91
N LYS A 43 3.12 17.47 -22.48
CA LYS A 43 3.47 18.89 -22.51
C LYS A 43 4.69 19.13 -23.40
N ASN A 44 4.92 20.38 -23.77
CA ASN A 44 6.16 20.76 -24.39
C ASN A 44 7.24 20.95 -23.30
N LYS A 45 8.33 20.20 -23.39
CA LYS A 45 9.43 20.25 -22.42
C LYS A 45 10.07 21.63 -22.29
N ASP A 46 10.04 22.42 -23.37
CA ASP A 46 10.64 23.77 -23.38
C ASP A 46 9.74 24.83 -22.72
N GLU A 47 8.49 24.47 -22.41
CA GLU A 47 7.49 25.34 -21.75
C GLU A 47 7.34 25.06 -20.25
N VAL A 48 7.98 24.01 -19.73
CA VAL A 48 7.92 23.64 -18.31
C VAL A 48 9.23 23.88 -17.61
N SER A 49 9.19 24.22 -16.34
CA SER A 49 10.39 24.48 -15.52
C SER A 49 10.87 23.24 -14.79
N ILE A 50 9.96 22.29 -14.52
CA ILE A 50 10.24 21.06 -13.78
C ILE A 50 9.70 19.86 -14.57
N ARG A 51 10.55 18.85 -14.70
CA ARG A 51 10.17 17.52 -15.20
C ARG A 51 10.25 16.52 -14.05
N PHE A 52 9.15 15.82 -13.82
CA PHE A 52 9.00 14.90 -12.70
C PHE A 52 8.70 13.49 -13.20
N ALA A 53 9.60 12.53 -12.97
CA ALA A 53 9.34 11.12 -13.21
C ALA A 53 8.64 10.52 -11.98
N MET A 54 7.37 10.12 -12.12
CA MET A 54 6.60 9.44 -11.09
C MET A 54 6.69 7.93 -11.29
N CYS A 55 7.37 7.25 -10.38
CA CYS A 55 7.71 5.84 -10.52
C CYS A 55 6.95 4.93 -9.53
N PHE A 56 6.47 3.81 -10.04
CA PHE A 56 6.05 2.67 -9.23
C PHE A 56 7.05 1.53 -9.40
N PRO A 57 7.65 1.00 -8.30
CA PRO A 57 8.72 0.01 -8.38
C PRO A 57 8.20 -1.42 -8.60
N ASP A 58 7.29 -1.59 -9.53
CA ASP A 58 6.77 -2.88 -10.03
C ASP A 58 6.29 -2.68 -11.47
N VAL A 59 5.73 -3.73 -12.08
CA VAL A 59 5.27 -3.71 -13.46
C VAL A 59 4.12 -2.73 -13.70
N TYR A 60 3.97 -2.33 -14.95
CA TYR A 60 2.93 -1.42 -15.43
C TYR A 60 1.53 -1.74 -14.93
N GLU A 61 1.09 -3.03 -14.95
CA GLU A 61 -0.26 -3.44 -14.56
C GLU A 61 -0.55 -3.19 -13.08
N ILE A 62 0.47 -3.27 -12.23
CA ILE A 62 0.35 -2.96 -10.79
C ILE A 62 0.35 -1.45 -10.59
N GLY A 63 1.32 -0.75 -11.20
CA GLY A 63 1.47 0.69 -11.04
C GLY A 63 0.30 1.50 -11.62
N MET A 64 -0.23 1.11 -12.78
CA MET A 64 -1.43 1.75 -13.36
C MET A 64 -2.68 1.59 -12.50
N SER A 65 -2.71 0.56 -11.66
CA SER A 65 -3.80 0.32 -10.71
C SER A 65 -3.69 1.15 -9.42
N HIS A 66 -2.57 1.87 -9.22
CA HIS A 66 -2.30 2.54 -7.97
C HIS A 66 -2.87 3.97 -7.93
N LEU A 67 -3.93 4.16 -7.12
CA LEU A 67 -4.64 5.43 -7.00
C LEU A 67 -3.75 6.60 -6.58
N GLY A 68 -2.81 6.40 -5.65
CA GLY A 68 -1.91 7.47 -5.19
C GLY A 68 -1.07 8.08 -6.32
N ILE A 69 -0.57 7.27 -7.26
CA ILE A 69 0.12 7.76 -8.46
C ILE A 69 -0.84 8.56 -9.34
N GLN A 70 -2.06 8.08 -9.56
CA GLN A 70 -3.05 8.79 -10.38
C GLN A 70 -3.39 10.16 -9.80
N ILE A 71 -3.51 10.27 -8.46
CA ILE A 71 -3.76 11.54 -7.77
C ILE A 71 -2.58 12.51 -7.96
N LEU A 72 -1.35 12.07 -7.71
CA LEU A 72 -0.16 12.91 -7.82
C LEU A 72 0.15 13.28 -9.28
N TYR A 73 -0.05 12.35 -10.21
CA TYR A 73 0.09 12.60 -11.65
C TYR A 73 -0.88 13.69 -12.13
N ASP A 74 -2.15 13.62 -11.72
CA ASP A 74 -3.17 14.63 -12.03
C ASP A 74 -2.82 15.98 -11.38
N MET A 75 -2.41 15.96 -10.09
CA MET A 75 -2.05 17.17 -9.35
C MET A 75 -0.88 17.91 -10.01
N PHE A 76 0.21 17.22 -10.28
CA PHE A 76 1.39 17.83 -10.87
C PHE A 76 1.12 18.34 -12.29
N ASN A 77 0.36 17.59 -13.07
CA ASN A 77 0.05 17.99 -14.45
C ASN A 77 -0.98 19.12 -14.55
N LYS A 78 -1.71 19.44 -13.47
CA LYS A 78 -2.53 20.68 -13.39
C LYS A 78 -1.70 21.95 -13.26
N ARG A 79 -0.44 21.86 -12.84
CA ARG A 79 0.49 23.00 -12.85
C ARG A 79 1.01 23.23 -14.26
N ASP A 80 1.02 24.47 -14.72
CA ASP A 80 1.54 24.82 -16.06
C ASP A 80 3.06 24.64 -16.16
N ASP A 81 3.77 24.82 -15.05
CA ASP A 81 5.22 24.82 -14.95
C ASP A 81 5.83 23.44 -14.66
N VAL A 82 5.02 22.40 -14.46
CA VAL A 82 5.46 21.03 -14.16
C VAL A 82 4.93 20.06 -15.18
N TRP A 83 5.78 19.15 -15.66
CA TRP A 83 5.36 17.98 -16.41
C TRP A 83 5.70 16.71 -15.64
N CYS A 84 4.66 15.99 -15.21
CA CYS A 84 4.79 14.70 -14.54
C CYS A 84 4.60 13.58 -15.54
N GLU A 85 5.54 12.65 -15.57
CA GLU A 85 5.62 11.52 -16.49
C GLU A 85 5.72 10.22 -15.70
N ARG A 86 5.16 9.11 -16.23
CA ARG A 86 5.10 7.83 -15.50
C ARG A 86 6.28 6.92 -15.85
N VAL A 87 6.72 6.17 -14.85
CA VAL A 87 7.81 5.18 -14.97
C VAL A 87 7.43 3.91 -14.19
N TYR A 88 7.75 2.74 -14.73
CA TYR A 88 7.54 1.44 -14.08
C TYR A 88 8.78 0.57 -14.19
N SER A 89 8.93 -0.41 -13.28
CA SER A 89 10.01 -1.40 -13.37
C SER A 89 9.88 -2.23 -14.63
N PRO A 90 10.91 -2.29 -15.49
CA PRO A 90 10.92 -3.19 -16.64
C PRO A 90 10.92 -4.65 -16.18
N TRP A 91 10.10 -5.48 -16.84
CA TRP A 91 10.09 -6.91 -16.59
C TRP A 91 11.47 -7.51 -16.89
N PRO A 92 11.86 -8.67 -16.31
CA PRO A 92 13.21 -9.23 -16.43
C PRO A 92 13.70 -9.44 -17.86
N ASP A 93 12.84 -9.70 -18.83
CA ASP A 93 13.21 -9.83 -20.25
C ASP A 93 13.73 -8.50 -20.81
N LEU A 94 13.00 -7.41 -20.59
CA LEU A 94 13.44 -6.07 -21.03
C LEU A 94 14.61 -5.59 -20.18
N HIS A 95 14.61 -5.83 -18.86
CA HIS A 95 15.76 -5.51 -18.00
C HIS A 95 17.07 -6.05 -18.57
N LYS A 96 17.08 -7.33 -18.98
CA LYS A 96 18.25 -7.96 -19.55
C LYS A 96 18.72 -7.26 -20.83
N ILE A 97 17.80 -6.98 -21.76
CA ILE A 97 18.11 -6.29 -23.01
C ILE A 97 18.66 -4.87 -22.73
N MET A 98 18.03 -4.12 -21.82
CA MET A 98 18.48 -2.78 -21.44
C MET A 98 19.89 -2.78 -20.88
N LYS A 99 20.25 -3.77 -20.05
CA LYS A 99 21.63 -3.93 -19.52
C LYS A 99 22.62 -4.29 -20.63
N GLU A 100 22.27 -5.24 -21.51
CA GLU A 100 23.15 -5.71 -22.58
C GLU A 100 23.40 -4.64 -23.67
N GLU A 101 22.37 -3.86 -24.01
CA GLU A 101 22.42 -2.83 -25.06
C GLU A 101 22.66 -1.41 -24.52
N ASN A 102 22.83 -1.28 -23.19
CA ASN A 102 23.00 0.01 -22.49
C ASN A 102 21.89 1.03 -22.79
N ILE A 103 20.63 0.56 -22.85
CA ILE A 103 19.46 1.40 -23.04
C ILE A 103 19.03 1.97 -21.68
N PRO A 104 18.96 3.30 -21.51
CA PRO A 104 18.54 3.88 -20.23
C PRO A 104 17.03 3.73 -20.02
N LEU A 105 16.58 3.60 -18.77
CA LEU A 105 15.17 3.65 -18.42
C LEU A 105 14.58 5.01 -18.80
N PHE A 106 13.35 5.00 -19.29
CA PHE A 106 12.68 6.16 -19.88
C PHE A 106 11.26 6.37 -19.33
N CYS A 107 10.78 7.59 -19.45
CA CYS A 107 9.42 7.98 -19.11
C CYS A 107 8.44 7.58 -20.22
N LEU A 108 7.20 7.23 -19.86
CA LEU A 108 6.22 6.76 -20.84
C LEU A 108 5.69 7.87 -21.77
N GLU A 109 5.52 9.09 -21.25
CA GLU A 109 4.93 10.19 -22.01
C GLU A 109 5.90 10.74 -23.05
N SER A 110 7.12 11.06 -22.65
CA SER A 110 8.14 11.64 -23.55
C SER A 110 9.02 10.63 -24.24
N GLN A 111 9.12 9.42 -23.71
CA GLN A 111 10.11 8.41 -24.14
C GLN A 111 11.57 8.87 -23.91
N GLU A 112 11.79 9.90 -23.09
CA GLU A 112 13.12 10.38 -22.75
C GLU A 112 13.69 9.69 -21.51
N PRO A 113 15.03 9.57 -21.41
CA PRO A 113 15.68 8.95 -20.25
C PRO A 113 15.32 9.61 -18.92
N VAL A 114 15.03 8.80 -17.91
CA VAL A 114 14.71 9.25 -16.54
C VAL A 114 15.79 10.15 -15.96
N LYS A 115 17.07 9.91 -16.27
CA LYS A 115 18.19 10.75 -15.81
C LYS A 115 18.12 12.21 -16.23
N ASN A 116 17.29 12.53 -17.24
CA ASN A 116 17.12 13.90 -17.74
C ASN A 116 16.02 14.69 -17.00
N MET A 117 15.37 14.07 -16.03
CA MET A 117 14.34 14.70 -15.21
C MET A 117 14.95 15.51 -14.06
N ASP A 118 14.19 16.43 -13.48
CA ASP A 118 14.59 17.14 -12.25
C ASP A 118 14.38 16.27 -11.01
N PHE A 119 13.31 15.47 -11.02
CA PHE A 119 12.95 14.57 -9.94
C PHE A 119 12.63 13.16 -10.42
N LEU A 120 13.00 12.17 -9.61
CA LEU A 120 12.50 10.80 -9.68
C LEU A 120 11.79 10.49 -8.36
N GLY A 121 10.45 10.51 -8.36
CA GLY A 121 9.62 10.17 -7.21
C GLY A 121 9.21 8.70 -7.27
N ILE A 122 9.57 7.91 -6.27
CA ILE A 122 9.26 6.48 -6.18
C ILE A 122 8.25 6.25 -5.06
N THR A 123 7.08 5.69 -5.38
CA THR A 123 6.08 5.33 -4.37
C THR A 123 6.31 3.90 -3.88
N ILE A 124 6.57 3.73 -2.59
CA ILE A 124 7.01 2.48 -1.99
C ILE A 124 5.86 1.90 -1.16
N GLN A 125 5.17 0.91 -1.73
CA GLN A 125 3.95 0.34 -1.15
C GLN A 125 4.20 -0.96 -0.38
N TYR A 126 5.29 -1.64 -0.66
CA TYR A 126 5.62 -2.95 -0.11
C TYR A 126 7.13 -3.15 -0.05
N GLU A 127 7.64 -3.67 1.05
CA GLU A 127 9.08 -3.78 1.30
C GLU A 127 9.79 -4.75 0.33
N MET A 128 9.07 -5.75 -0.19
CA MET A 128 9.64 -6.70 -1.15
C MET A 128 9.94 -6.09 -2.53
N CYS A 129 9.64 -4.80 -2.73
CA CYS A 129 10.01 -4.05 -3.94
C CYS A 129 11.35 -3.30 -3.80
N TYR A 130 12.09 -3.43 -2.71
CA TYR A 130 13.31 -2.66 -2.47
C TYR A 130 14.40 -2.93 -3.50
N THR A 131 14.57 -4.15 -3.97
CA THR A 131 15.50 -4.48 -5.06
C THR A 131 15.09 -3.88 -6.40
N ASN A 132 13.78 -3.71 -6.66
CA ASN A 132 13.30 -3.02 -7.86
C ASN A 132 13.63 -1.51 -7.85
N ILE A 133 13.76 -0.90 -6.67
CA ILE A 133 14.23 0.50 -6.56
C ILE A 133 15.65 0.61 -7.11
N LEU A 134 16.52 -0.33 -6.75
CA LEU A 134 17.89 -0.36 -7.27
C LEU A 134 17.91 -0.66 -8.78
N GLN A 135 17.04 -1.53 -9.27
CA GLN A 135 16.85 -1.76 -10.70
C GLN A 135 16.49 -0.46 -11.44
N ILE A 136 15.57 0.33 -10.90
CA ILE A 136 15.15 1.60 -11.49
C ILE A 136 16.31 2.59 -11.53
N LEU A 137 17.06 2.75 -10.44
CA LEU A 137 18.20 3.65 -10.37
C LEU A 137 19.30 3.24 -11.35
N ASP A 138 19.67 1.98 -11.37
CA ASP A 138 20.72 1.44 -12.22
C ASP A 138 20.36 1.57 -13.72
N LEU A 139 19.17 1.14 -14.12
CA LEU A 139 18.71 1.30 -15.49
C LEU A 139 18.51 2.77 -15.89
N SER A 140 18.20 3.65 -14.94
CA SER A 140 18.17 5.10 -15.18
C SER A 140 19.56 5.73 -15.27
N GLN A 141 20.63 4.96 -15.05
CA GLN A 141 22.02 5.46 -15.00
C GLN A 141 22.20 6.55 -13.91
N ILE A 142 21.49 6.39 -12.81
CA ILE A 142 21.59 7.22 -11.59
C ILE A 142 22.41 6.44 -10.57
N PRO A 143 23.43 7.05 -9.91
CA PRO A 143 24.19 6.35 -8.87
C PRO A 143 23.26 5.76 -7.80
N LEU A 144 23.48 4.50 -7.41
CA LEU A 144 22.64 3.80 -6.46
C LEU A 144 22.63 4.49 -5.10
N LEU A 145 23.83 4.86 -4.59
CA LEU A 145 23.94 5.58 -3.33
C LEU A 145 23.72 7.08 -3.52
N ALA A 146 22.91 7.67 -2.66
CA ALA A 146 22.63 9.11 -2.68
C ALA A 146 23.91 9.96 -2.48
N ALA A 147 24.88 9.44 -1.72
CA ALA A 147 26.16 10.10 -1.46
C ALA A 147 27.03 10.29 -2.72
N ASP A 148 26.80 9.47 -3.76
CA ASP A 148 27.59 9.49 -5.01
C ASP A 148 26.93 10.38 -6.09
N ARG A 149 25.79 11.03 -5.79
CA ARG A 149 25.03 11.86 -6.73
C ARG A 149 25.47 13.32 -6.69
N ASP A 150 25.58 13.90 -7.88
CA ASP A 150 25.83 15.31 -8.09
C ASP A 150 24.60 16.06 -8.65
N ASP A 151 24.81 17.32 -9.06
CA ASP A 151 23.75 18.18 -9.60
C ASP A 151 23.29 17.78 -11.03
N THR A 152 23.88 16.76 -11.65
CA THR A 152 23.59 16.34 -13.03
C THR A 152 22.50 15.25 -13.13
N VAL A 153 22.10 14.69 -12.00
CA VAL A 153 21.08 13.62 -11.93
C VAL A 153 19.86 14.06 -11.12
N PRO A 154 18.69 13.47 -11.32
CA PRO A 154 17.47 13.84 -10.60
C PRO A 154 17.61 13.76 -9.08
N ILE A 155 16.84 14.57 -8.35
CA ILE A 155 16.57 14.36 -6.92
C ILE A 155 15.69 13.12 -6.79
N VAL A 156 16.14 12.11 -6.04
CA VAL A 156 15.40 10.87 -5.82
C VAL A 156 14.56 10.96 -4.54
N ILE A 157 13.24 10.87 -4.69
CA ILE A 157 12.26 11.04 -3.62
C ILE A 157 11.54 9.73 -3.34
N GLY A 158 11.48 9.31 -2.07
CA GLY A 158 10.66 8.20 -1.61
C GLY A 158 9.32 8.67 -1.01
N GLY A 159 8.22 8.03 -1.40
CA GLY A 159 6.89 8.25 -0.82
C GLY A 159 6.14 6.94 -0.57
N GLY A 160 4.98 7.01 0.06
CA GLY A 160 4.14 5.83 0.33
C GLY A 160 4.31 5.23 1.72
N PRO A 161 3.58 4.14 2.05
CA PRO A 161 3.51 3.61 3.42
C PRO A 161 4.82 3.06 3.97
N CYS A 162 5.73 2.57 3.13
CA CYS A 162 7.04 2.09 3.61
C CYS A 162 7.94 3.21 4.12
N THR A 163 7.67 4.48 3.77
CA THR A 163 8.43 5.63 4.29
C THR A 163 8.19 5.89 5.78
N TYR A 164 7.23 5.24 6.41
CA TYR A 164 7.10 5.30 7.87
C TYR A 164 8.26 4.61 8.59
N ASN A 165 8.97 3.68 7.93
CA ASN A 165 10.32 3.26 8.30
C ASN A 165 11.22 3.25 7.06
N PRO A 166 11.82 4.39 6.68
CA PRO A 166 12.64 4.50 5.47
C PRO A 166 14.07 4.00 5.67
N GLU A 167 14.49 3.73 6.91
CA GLU A 167 15.88 3.45 7.25
C GLU A 167 16.54 2.30 6.48
N PRO A 168 15.85 1.17 6.17
CA PRO A 168 16.44 0.11 5.35
C PRO A 168 16.89 0.53 3.95
N ILE A 169 16.32 1.60 3.42
CA ILE A 169 16.60 2.12 2.07
C ILE A 169 17.10 3.58 2.09
N ALA A 170 17.45 4.10 3.26
CA ALA A 170 17.82 5.49 3.45
C ALA A 170 18.99 5.94 2.56
N ASP A 171 19.99 5.08 2.36
CA ASP A 171 21.19 5.39 1.57
C ASP A 171 20.92 5.49 0.06
N PHE A 172 19.76 5.03 -0.42
CA PHE A 172 19.38 5.07 -1.84
C PHE A 172 18.53 6.27 -2.23
N PHE A 173 18.10 7.09 -1.28
CA PHE A 173 17.22 8.25 -1.49
C PHE A 173 17.86 9.54 -1.02
N ASP A 174 17.58 10.62 -1.74
CA ASP A 174 17.98 11.95 -1.33
C ASP A 174 17.06 12.49 -0.25
N LEU A 175 15.77 12.25 -0.39
CA LEU A 175 14.77 12.59 0.62
C LEU A 175 13.56 11.66 0.57
N PHE A 176 12.83 11.62 1.67
CA PHE A 176 11.52 10.97 1.78
C PHE A 176 10.45 11.99 2.15
N TYR A 177 9.26 11.76 1.65
CA TYR A 177 8.08 12.50 2.04
C TYR A 177 7.14 11.62 2.87
N MET A 178 6.75 12.11 4.05
CA MET A 178 5.93 11.39 5.02
C MET A 178 4.54 12.00 5.12
N GLY A 179 3.54 11.25 4.67
CA GLY A 179 2.15 11.65 4.70
C GLY A 179 1.48 11.64 3.33
N GLU A 180 0.51 12.53 3.16
CA GLU A 180 -0.28 12.65 1.95
C GLU A 180 0.31 13.72 1.03
N GLY A 181 0.70 13.31 -0.18
CA GLY A 181 1.50 14.12 -1.10
C GLY A 181 0.86 15.45 -1.50
N GLU A 182 -0.45 15.53 -1.47
CA GLU A 182 -1.20 16.72 -1.85
C GLU A 182 -0.91 17.96 -0.99
N VAL A 183 -0.31 17.78 0.19
CA VAL A 183 -0.13 18.90 1.14
C VAL A 183 1.12 19.72 0.88
N VAL A 184 2.23 19.10 0.48
CA VAL A 184 3.56 19.72 0.57
C VAL A 184 4.30 19.81 -0.76
N TYR A 185 3.96 18.97 -1.75
CA TYR A 185 4.72 18.94 -3.00
C TYR A 185 4.78 20.29 -3.71
N ASP A 186 3.71 21.07 -3.74
CA ASP A 186 3.72 22.40 -4.37
C ASP A 186 4.81 23.29 -3.75
N ARG A 187 4.87 23.35 -2.40
CA ARG A 187 5.90 24.13 -1.69
C ARG A 187 7.31 23.64 -1.99
N MET A 188 7.50 22.32 -2.07
CA MET A 188 8.82 21.74 -2.38
C MET A 188 9.24 22.04 -3.83
N LEU A 189 8.32 21.96 -4.79
CA LEU A 189 8.57 22.26 -6.19
C LEU A 189 8.88 23.75 -6.40
N ASP A 190 8.15 24.64 -5.70
CA ASP A 190 8.40 26.07 -5.73
C ASP A 190 9.79 26.40 -5.17
N LEU A 191 10.16 25.81 -4.01
CA LEU A 191 11.49 25.93 -3.43
C LEU A 191 12.59 25.48 -4.42
N TYR A 192 12.38 24.34 -5.07
CA TYR A 192 13.35 23.83 -6.06
C TYR A 192 13.54 24.79 -7.23
N GLN A 193 12.46 25.34 -7.79
CA GLN A 193 12.55 26.32 -8.86
C GLN A 193 13.32 27.59 -8.43
N GLU A 194 13.04 28.10 -7.23
CA GLU A 194 13.68 29.27 -6.68
C GLU A 194 15.19 29.05 -6.55
N MET A 195 15.58 27.92 -5.99
CA MET A 195 16.98 27.55 -5.77
C MET A 195 17.70 27.25 -7.09
N LYS A 196 17.05 26.57 -8.04
CA LYS A 196 17.59 26.32 -9.39
C LYS A 196 17.87 27.62 -10.13
N ARG A 197 16.93 28.60 -10.09
CA ARG A 197 17.14 29.94 -10.67
C ARG A 197 18.27 30.71 -9.99
N ALA A 198 18.48 30.51 -8.70
CA ALA A 198 19.58 31.12 -7.92
C ALA A 198 20.91 30.38 -8.08
N GLY A 199 20.99 29.31 -8.86
CA GLY A 199 22.20 28.51 -9.07
C GLY A 199 22.67 27.78 -7.81
N ARG A 200 21.75 27.42 -6.91
CA ARG A 200 22.06 26.67 -5.69
C ARG A 200 22.28 25.20 -5.99
N SER A 201 23.18 24.60 -5.21
CA SER A 201 23.52 23.18 -5.32
C SER A 201 22.44 22.25 -4.78
N ARG A 202 22.49 20.97 -5.18
CA ARG A 202 21.70 19.87 -4.62
C ARG A 202 21.73 19.83 -3.09
N ARG A 203 22.92 19.98 -2.51
CA ARG A 203 23.11 19.95 -1.05
C ARG A 203 22.37 21.09 -0.35
N GLU A 204 22.44 22.31 -0.89
CA GLU A 204 21.71 23.46 -0.36
C GLU A 204 20.20 23.25 -0.46
N PHE A 205 19.72 22.72 -1.61
CA PHE A 205 18.30 22.39 -1.78
C PHE A 205 17.84 21.36 -0.75
N LEU A 206 18.57 20.26 -0.55
CA LEU A 206 18.22 19.22 0.40
C LEU A 206 18.16 19.74 1.84
N HIS A 207 19.10 20.63 2.21
CA HIS A 207 19.10 21.26 3.52
C HIS A 207 17.86 22.15 3.76
N GLU A 208 17.49 22.96 2.78
CA GLU A 208 16.29 23.80 2.89
C GLU A 208 15.01 22.96 2.80
N ALA A 209 14.98 21.93 1.98
CA ALA A 209 13.83 21.01 1.87
C ALA A 209 13.56 20.27 3.19
N ALA A 210 14.62 19.90 3.94
CA ALA A 210 14.47 19.22 5.24
C ALA A 210 13.74 20.08 6.30
N LYS A 211 13.67 21.39 6.12
CA LYS A 211 12.91 22.32 6.99
C LYS A 211 11.40 22.31 6.69
N ILE A 212 10.98 21.72 5.57
CA ILE A 212 9.59 21.60 5.21
C ILE A 212 8.97 20.44 6.00
N PRO A 213 7.86 20.63 6.72
CA PRO A 213 7.20 19.56 7.47
C PRO A 213 6.90 18.34 6.59
N GLY A 214 7.21 17.15 7.07
CA GLY A 214 6.99 15.89 6.36
C GLY A 214 8.15 15.46 5.46
N ILE A 215 9.17 16.28 5.26
CA ILE A 215 10.37 15.90 4.51
C ILE A 215 11.45 15.38 5.44
N TYR A 216 11.97 14.19 5.14
CA TYR A 216 13.09 13.54 5.79
C TYR A 216 14.24 13.41 4.79
N VAL A 217 15.40 13.99 5.10
CA VAL A 217 16.64 13.90 4.30
C VAL A 217 17.65 13.05 5.07
N PRO A 218 17.85 11.76 4.73
CA PRO A 218 18.66 10.84 5.53
C PRO A 218 20.09 11.29 5.81
N SER A 219 20.72 11.98 4.85
CA SER A 219 22.10 12.48 4.98
C SER A 219 22.26 13.58 6.04
N LEU A 220 21.16 14.16 6.52
CA LEU A 220 21.14 15.19 7.56
C LEU A 220 20.87 14.63 8.97
N TYR A 221 20.94 13.29 9.13
CA TYR A 221 20.75 12.64 10.44
C TYR A 221 21.85 11.61 10.69
N GLN A 222 22.31 11.57 11.94
CA GLN A 222 23.28 10.62 12.44
C GLN A 222 22.61 9.58 13.32
N VAL A 223 22.97 8.32 13.11
CA VAL A 223 22.48 7.17 13.89
C VAL A 223 23.67 6.54 14.59
N GLU A 224 23.62 6.49 15.92
CA GLU A 224 24.61 5.80 16.73
C GLU A 224 24.04 4.49 17.29
N TYR A 225 24.87 3.48 17.41
CA TYR A 225 24.47 2.15 17.88
C TYR A 225 25.19 1.81 19.17
N LYS A 226 24.51 1.08 20.04
CA LYS A 226 25.09 0.45 21.24
C LYS A 226 25.86 -0.83 20.86
N GLU A 227 26.61 -1.38 21.82
CA GLU A 227 27.33 -2.65 21.64
C GLU A 227 26.41 -3.83 21.32
N ASP A 228 25.16 -3.82 21.78
CA ASP A 228 24.14 -4.84 21.51
C ASP A 228 23.45 -4.69 20.14
N GLY A 229 23.88 -3.69 19.33
CA GLY A 229 23.35 -3.41 18.01
C GLY A 229 22.08 -2.56 17.99
N THR A 230 21.47 -2.25 19.16
CA THR A 230 20.30 -1.34 19.21
C THR A 230 20.73 0.12 19.03
N ILE A 231 19.79 0.98 18.61
CA ILE A 231 20.05 2.40 18.42
C ILE A 231 20.30 3.09 19.77
N ALA A 232 21.42 3.80 19.88
CA ALA A 232 21.76 4.63 21.02
C ALA A 232 21.18 6.04 20.88
N SER A 233 21.31 6.64 19.69
CA SER A 233 20.79 7.96 19.38
C SER A 233 20.43 8.08 17.89
N PHE A 234 19.48 8.96 17.59
CA PHE A 234 19.08 9.37 16.25
C PHE A 234 18.92 10.88 16.27
N THR A 235 19.87 11.62 15.70
CA THR A 235 19.96 13.06 15.86
C THR A 235 20.23 13.79 14.54
N PRO A 236 19.68 15.00 14.33
CA PRO A 236 20.02 15.82 13.19
C PRO A 236 21.49 16.30 13.27
N VAL A 237 22.09 16.61 12.11
CA VAL A 237 23.50 17.05 12.01
C VAL A 237 23.70 18.48 12.49
N ASP A 238 22.64 19.30 12.49
CA ASP A 238 22.65 20.67 12.98
C ASP A 238 21.30 21.09 13.57
N GLU A 239 21.27 22.27 14.23
CA GLU A 239 20.09 22.77 14.97
C GLU A 239 18.96 23.28 14.05
N GLU A 240 19.21 23.51 12.76
CA GLU A 240 18.19 23.97 11.80
C GLU A 240 17.33 22.82 11.32
N ILE A 241 17.80 21.59 11.43
CA ILE A 241 17.11 20.39 10.98
C ILE A 241 16.20 19.86 12.09
N PRO A 242 14.91 19.63 11.83
CA PRO A 242 13.98 19.12 12.84
C PRO A 242 14.38 17.73 13.36
N ALA A 243 14.46 17.57 14.68
CA ALA A 243 14.73 16.25 15.29
C ALA A 243 13.59 15.23 15.04
N THR A 244 12.40 15.70 14.70
CA THR A 244 11.22 14.89 14.44
C THR A 244 10.56 15.32 13.14
N VAL A 245 10.26 14.36 12.28
CA VAL A 245 9.54 14.60 11.02
C VAL A 245 8.06 14.30 11.22
N THR A 246 7.21 15.31 11.13
CA THR A 246 5.77 15.17 11.33
C THR A 246 5.05 14.90 10.01
N LYS A 247 4.31 13.80 9.94
CA LYS A 247 3.51 13.48 8.74
C LYS A 247 2.54 14.59 8.39
N GLN A 248 2.27 14.76 7.11
CA GLN A 248 1.33 15.75 6.60
C GLN A 248 0.05 15.08 6.10
N LEU A 249 -1.10 15.74 6.30
CA LEU A 249 -2.42 15.18 6.03
C LEU A 249 -3.32 16.20 5.34
N VAL A 250 -4.10 15.74 4.37
CA VAL A 250 -5.26 16.46 3.84
C VAL A 250 -6.38 16.35 4.88
N MET A 251 -6.72 17.43 5.55
CA MET A 251 -7.75 17.43 6.61
C MET A 251 -9.15 17.55 6.05
N ASP A 252 -9.37 18.38 5.05
CA ASP A 252 -10.63 18.47 4.32
C ASP A 252 -10.54 17.63 3.03
N MET A 253 -11.30 16.54 2.99
CA MET A 253 -11.34 15.64 1.85
C MET A 253 -12.29 16.11 0.74
N THR A 254 -13.09 17.18 0.98
CA THR A 254 -14.08 17.68 0.01
C THR A 254 -13.40 18.23 -1.23
N ASP A 255 -12.41 19.08 -1.01
CA ASP A 255 -11.64 19.74 -2.07
C ASP A 255 -10.30 19.05 -2.37
N ALA A 256 -10.03 17.88 -1.75
CA ALA A 256 -8.84 17.11 -2.02
C ALA A 256 -8.70 16.80 -3.52
N VAL A 257 -7.50 16.98 -4.04
CA VAL A 257 -7.20 16.68 -5.46
C VAL A 257 -7.58 15.23 -5.77
N TYR A 258 -8.27 15.07 -6.89
CA TYR A 258 -8.67 13.74 -7.35
C TYR A 258 -8.74 13.72 -8.89
N PRO A 259 -8.29 12.65 -9.55
CA PRO A 259 -8.31 12.56 -11.02
C PRO A 259 -9.74 12.41 -11.53
N GLU A 260 -10.22 13.40 -12.27
CA GLU A 260 -11.54 13.36 -12.94
C GLU A 260 -11.46 12.57 -14.25
N LYS A 261 -10.27 12.50 -14.86
CA LYS A 261 -9.98 11.79 -16.11
C LYS A 261 -8.74 10.91 -15.93
N PRO A 262 -8.83 9.81 -15.17
CA PRO A 262 -7.69 8.94 -14.96
C PRO A 262 -7.19 8.34 -16.27
N VAL A 263 -5.89 8.09 -16.34
CA VAL A 263 -5.26 7.46 -17.52
C VAL A 263 -5.77 6.03 -17.68
N VAL A 264 -6.17 5.66 -18.89
CA VAL A 264 -6.73 4.34 -19.20
C VAL A 264 -5.65 3.47 -19.84
N PRO A 265 -5.25 2.35 -19.21
CA PRO A 265 -4.20 1.49 -19.73
C PRO A 265 -4.59 0.78 -21.03
N PHE A 266 -3.62 0.51 -21.90
CA PHE A 266 -3.85 -0.26 -23.14
C PHE A 266 -3.99 -1.77 -22.90
N ILE A 267 -3.47 -2.27 -21.78
CA ILE A 267 -3.60 -3.67 -21.38
C ILE A 267 -4.32 -3.73 -20.06
N LYS A 268 -4.97 -4.86 -19.79
CA LYS A 268 -5.72 -5.06 -18.57
C LYS A 268 -4.82 -4.89 -17.34
N ALA A 269 -5.11 -3.88 -16.54
CA ALA A 269 -4.46 -3.62 -15.25
C ALA A 269 -5.02 -4.54 -14.16
N THR A 270 -4.34 -4.62 -13.02
CA THR A 270 -4.80 -5.41 -11.87
C THR A 270 -6.15 -4.89 -11.34
N GLN A 271 -6.32 -3.56 -11.34
CA GLN A 271 -7.59 -2.90 -11.03
C GLN A 271 -8.08 -2.14 -12.28
N ASP A 272 -8.73 -2.84 -13.18
CA ASP A 272 -9.23 -2.33 -14.46
C ASP A 272 -10.65 -1.74 -14.27
N ARG A 273 -10.74 -0.64 -13.51
CA ARG A 273 -11.98 -0.04 -13.04
C ARG A 273 -11.82 1.39 -12.56
N VAL A 274 -12.93 2.13 -12.46
CA VAL A 274 -12.98 3.37 -11.70
C VAL A 274 -12.81 3.06 -10.22
N VAL A 275 -11.88 3.73 -9.55
CA VAL A 275 -11.69 3.63 -8.09
C VAL A 275 -12.14 4.93 -7.45
N LEU A 276 -13.08 4.87 -6.52
CA LEU A 276 -13.64 6.02 -5.82
C LEU A 276 -13.23 5.98 -4.34
N GLU A 277 -12.28 6.81 -3.95
CA GLU A 277 -11.83 6.93 -2.56
C GLU A 277 -12.86 7.69 -1.74
N ILE A 278 -13.55 6.98 -0.83
CA ILE A 278 -14.65 7.55 -0.04
C ILE A 278 -14.18 8.14 1.29
N GLN A 279 -13.11 7.59 1.86
CA GLN A 279 -12.52 8.06 3.11
C GLN A 279 -11.07 7.61 3.25
N ARG A 280 -10.29 8.35 4.05
CA ARG A 280 -8.95 7.98 4.53
C ARG A 280 -8.95 7.73 6.02
N GLY A 281 -8.09 6.80 6.47
CA GLY A 281 -8.03 6.36 7.86
C GLY A 281 -9.06 5.29 8.20
N CYS A 282 -9.06 4.85 9.47
CA CYS A 282 -9.97 3.82 9.98
C CYS A 282 -10.35 4.12 11.43
N ILE A 283 -11.63 4.01 11.77
CA ILE A 283 -12.13 4.20 13.15
C ILE A 283 -11.76 3.04 14.08
N ARG A 284 -11.36 1.91 13.52
CA ARG A 284 -11.10 0.68 14.26
C ARG A 284 -9.73 0.72 14.94
N GLY A 285 -9.57 -0.12 15.95
CA GLY A 285 -8.36 -0.16 16.77
C GLY A 285 -7.60 -1.49 16.67
N CYS A 286 -7.62 -2.17 15.51
CA CYS A 286 -6.91 -3.43 15.33
C CYS A 286 -5.42 -3.27 15.63
N ARG A 287 -4.89 -4.03 16.60
CA ARG A 287 -3.55 -3.83 17.17
C ARG A 287 -2.40 -4.25 16.28
N PHE A 288 -2.69 -5.03 15.24
CA PHE A 288 -1.71 -5.44 14.24
C PHE A 288 -1.64 -4.51 13.03
N CYS A 289 -2.65 -3.66 12.82
CA CYS A 289 -2.87 -2.97 11.55
C CYS A 289 -2.11 -1.63 11.50
N GLN A 290 -1.02 -1.58 10.73
CA GLN A 290 -0.25 -0.35 10.53
C GLN A 290 -1.10 0.74 9.86
N ALA A 291 -1.81 0.41 8.78
CA ALA A 291 -2.68 1.36 8.07
C ALA A 291 -3.74 1.97 9.00
N GLY A 292 -4.33 1.16 9.90
CA GLY A 292 -5.28 1.63 10.92
C GLY A 292 -4.67 2.60 11.94
N MET A 293 -3.36 2.71 12.04
CA MET A 293 -2.64 3.63 12.93
C MET A 293 -2.09 4.84 12.15
N VAL A 294 -1.32 4.61 11.08
CA VAL A 294 -0.60 5.70 10.40
C VAL A 294 -1.51 6.61 9.57
N TYR A 295 -2.67 6.14 9.13
CA TYR A 295 -3.63 6.96 8.37
C TYR A 295 -4.69 7.67 9.22
N ARG A 296 -4.61 7.61 10.57
CA ARG A 296 -5.46 8.40 11.47
C ARG A 296 -5.17 9.90 11.34
N PRO A 297 -6.20 10.77 11.56
CA PRO A 297 -7.61 10.52 11.86
C PRO A 297 -8.41 10.05 10.65
N VAL A 298 -9.64 9.58 10.88
CA VAL A 298 -10.59 9.28 9.80
C VAL A 298 -11.13 10.57 9.23
N ARG A 299 -11.13 10.69 7.90
CA ARG A 299 -11.63 11.83 7.14
C ARG A 299 -12.45 11.30 5.97
N GLU A 300 -13.70 11.72 5.91
CA GLU A 300 -14.66 11.29 4.89
C GLU A 300 -14.75 12.33 3.76
N LYS A 301 -14.88 11.87 2.53
CA LYS A 301 -15.13 12.74 1.38
C LYS A 301 -16.62 13.05 1.29
N ASN A 302 -16.98 14.29 0.97
CA ASN A 302 -18.35 14.73 0.82
C ASN A 302 -19.08 13.90 -0.25
N ILE A 303 -20.34 13.52 0.03
CA ILE A 303 -21.13 12.65 -0.84
C ILE A 303 -21.43 13.27 -2.20
N GLU A 304 -21.72 14.57 -2.27
CA GLU A 304 -22.01 15.24 -3.54
C GLU A 304 -20.76 15.29 -4.43
N ARG A 305 -19.56 15.47 -3.83
CA ARG A 305 -18.30 15.36 -4.57
C ARG A 305 -18.09 13.93 -5.10
N LEU A 306 -18.41 12.91 -4.31
CA LEU A 306 -18.30 11.50 -4.74
C LEU A 306 -19.25 11.18 -5.90
N LYS A 307 -20.48 11.67 -5.86
CA LYS A 307 -21.45 11.51 -6.96
C LYS A 307 -20.93 12.15 -8.25
N ALA A 308 -20.44 13.39 -8.17
CA ALA A 308 -19.87 14.09 -9.31
C ALA A 308 -18.65 13.36 -9.90
N LEU A 309 -17.71 12.93 -9.04
CA LEU A 309 -16.53 12.17 -9.47
C LEU A 309 -16.89 10.84 -10.14
N ALA A 310 -17.85 10.10 -9.59
CA ALA A 310 -18.28 8.82 -10.16
C ALA A 310 -18.77 8.99 -11.61
N THR A 311 -19.66 9.96 -11.86
CA THR A 311 -20.17 10.25 -13.20
C THR A 311 -19.06 10.69 -14.15
N GLN A 312 -18.22 11.66 -13.72
CA GLN A 312 -17.12 12.18 -14.55
C GLN A 312 -16.10 11.10 -14.94
N MET A 313 -15.67 10.28 -13.96
CA MET A 313 -14.69 9.24 -14.22
C MET A 313 -15.22 8.13 -15.13
N ILE A 314 -16.48 7.69 -14.95
CA ILE A 314 -17.12 6.72 -15.85
C ILE A 314 -17.16 7.26 -17.27
N GLU A 315 -17.56 8.53 -17.46
CA GLU A 315 -17.63 9.18 -18.78
C GLU A 315 -16.27 9.35 -19.45
N ALA A 316 -15.24 9.67 -18.65
CA ALA A 316 -13.90 9.94 -19.15
C ALA A 316 -13.11 8.67 -19.49
N THR A 317 -13.49 7.51 -18.95
CA THR A 317 -12.72 6.26 -19.09
C THR A 317 -13.45 5.17 -19.88
N GLY A 318 -14.78 5.13 -19.79
CA GLY A 318 -15.55 4.03 -20.35
C GLY A 318 -15.39 2.69 -19.62
N TYR A 319 -14.89 2.69 -18.39
CA TYR A 319 -14.78 1.47 -17.59
C TYR A 319 -16.14 0.82 -17.31
N GLU A 320 -16.16 -0.50 -17.28
CA GLU A 320 -17.35 -1.32 -17.01
C GLU A 320 -17.52 -1.67 -15.52
N GLU A 321 -16.64 -1.17 -14.65
CA GLU A 321 -16.70 -1.40 -13.21
C GLU A 321 -16.30 -0.14 -12.43
N ILE A 322 -17.01 0.14 -11.33
CA ILE A 322 -16.65 1.14 -10.31
C ILE A 322 -16.49 0.47 -8.96
N SER A 323 -15.45 0.85 -8.22
CA SER A 323 -15.14 0.30 -6.90
C SER A 323 -14.97 1.40 -5.86
N LEU A 324 -15.54 1.21 -4.67
CA LEU A 324 -15.28 2.06 -3.53
C LEU A 324 -13.93 1.70 -2.90
N SER A 325 -13.14 2.69 -2.51
CA SER A 325 -11.85 2.49 -1.84
C SER A 325 -11.82 3.14 -0.47
N SER A 326 -11.51 2.34 0.54
CA SER A 326 -11.20 2.78 1.90
C SER A 326 -10.61 1.63 2.72
N LEU A 327 -10.11 1.92 3.93
CA LEU A 327 -9.70 0.88 4.89
C LEU A 327 -10.89 0.16 5.55
N SER A 328 -12.09 0.75 5.51
CA SER A 328 -13.32 0.17 6.06
C SER A 328 -14.53 0.85 5.43
N SER A 329 -14.96 0.38 4.27
CA SER A 329 -16.05 1.00 3.50
C SER A 329 -17.38 1.00 4.25
N SER A 330 -17.62 -0.02 5.08
CA SER A 330 -18.83 -0.12 5.92
C SER A 330 -18.93 0.96 7.00
N ASP A 331 -17.82 1.64 7.32
CA ASP A 331 -17.79 2.68 8.35
C ASP A 331 -17.97 4.10 7.77
N TYR A 332 -18.15 4.24 6.43
CA TYR A 332 -18.47 5.51 5.81
C TYR A 332 -19.90 5.94 6.14
N SER A 333 -20.08 7.19 6.60
CA SER A 333 -21.35 7.66 7.18
C SER A 333 -22.52 7.68 6.20
N SER A 334 -22.26 7.96 4.91
CA SER A 334 -23.28 8.05 3.85
C SER A 334 -23.22 6.90 2.86
N LEU A 335 -22.77 5.69 3.29
CA LEU A 335 -22.59 4.55 2.40
C LEU A 335 -23.86 4.16 1.67
N GLU A 336 -24.99 4.07 2.36
CA GLU A 336 -26.28 3.64 1.78
C GLU A 336 -26.75 4.61 0.69
N GLU A 337 -26.67 5.91 0.95
CA GLU A 337 -27.03 6.94 -0.03
C GLU A 337 -26.13 6.88 -1.27
N LEU A 338 -24.81 6.74 -1.06
CA LEU A 338 -23.86 6.61 -2.16
C LEU A 338 -24.13 5.37 -3.01
N VAL A 339 -24.39 4.22 -2.38
CA VAL A 339 -24.67 2.97 -3.10
C VAL A 339 -25.97 3.05 -3.89
N ASN A 340 -27.04 3.65 -3.33
CA ASN A 340 -28.28 3.85 -4.06
C ASN A 340 -28.08 4.75 -5.29
N PHE A 341 -27.34 5.85 -5.17
CA PHE A 341 -26.97 6.70 -6.29
C PHE A 341 -26.19 5.93 -7.37
N LEU A 342 -25.17 5.16 -6.95
CA LEU A 342 -24.36 4.39 -7.90
C LEU A 342 -25.17 3.32 -8.62
N ILE A 343 -26.15 2.68 -7.96
CA ILE A 343 -27.03 1.70 -8.59
C ILE A 343 -27.82 2.34 -9.73
N ASP A 344 -28.40 3.52 -9.49
CA ASP A 344 -29.18 4.22 -10.51
C ASP A 344 -28.29 4.70 -11.66
N GLU A 345 -27.16 5.34 -11.37
CA GLU A 345 -26.21 5.83 -12.36
C GLU A 345 -25.58 4.70 -13.20
N CYS A 346 -25.20 3.58 -12.57
CA CYS A 346 -24.52 2.47 -13.23
C CYS A 346 -25.48 1.56 -14.02
N ARG A 347 -26.76 1.47 -13.61
CA ARG A 347 -27.75 0.61 -14.28
C ARG A 347 -27.95 0.99 -15.74
N GLU A 348 -28.11 2.28 -16.03
CA GLU A 348 -28.31 2.77 -17.39
C GLU A 348 -27.07 2.55 -18.26
N ARG A 349 -25.89 2.68 -17.66
CA ARG A 349 -24.58 2.57 -18.31
C ARG A 349 -24.02 1.15 -18.36
N ARG A 350 -24.68 0.18 -17.70
CA ARG A 350 -24.22 -1.22 -17.55
C ARG A 350 -22.85 -1.35 -16.88
N VAL A 351 -22.57 -0.48 -15.90
CA VAL A 351 -21.35 -0.50 -15.10
C VAL A 351 -21.57 -1.35 -13.85
N ASN A 352 -20.63 -2.24 -13.53
CA ASN A 352 -20.67 -3.08 -12.34
C ASN A 352 -20.19 -2.29 -11.11
N ILE A 353 -20.79 -2.55 -9.94
CA ILE A 353 -20.36 -1.95 -8.67
C ILE A 353 -19.64 -3.01 -7.84
N SER A 354 -18.42 -2.66 -7.39
CA SER A 354 -17.61 -3.49 -6.49
C SER A 354 -17.47 -2.79 -5.14
N LEU A 355 -17.79 -3.49 -4.06
CA LEU A 355 -17.71 -3.01 -2.69
C LEU A 355 -16.66 -3.81 -1.90
N PRO A 356 -15.37 -3.55 -2.09
CA PRO A 356 -14.32 -4.19 -1.31
C PRO A 356 -14.31 -3.65 0.13
N SER A 357 -13.64 -4.37 1.02
CA SER A 357 -13.45 -3.97 2.44
C SER A 357 -14.74 -3.82 3.24
N LEU A 358 -15.79 -4.53 2.84
CA LEU A 358 -16.99 -4.66 3.67
C LEU A 358 -16.69 -5.53 4.89
N ARG A 359 -17.08 -5.04 6.06
CA ARG A 359 -17.00 -5.81 7.30
C ARG A 359 -18.26 -6.66 7.44
N ILE A 360 -18.11 -7.85 8.00
CA ILE A 360 -19.21 -8.78 8.19
C ILE A 360 -20.28 -8.26 9.18
N ASP A 361 -19.89 -7.41 10.14
CA ASP A 361 -20.78 -6.79 11.13
C ASP A 361 -21.64 -5.64 10.57
N ALA A 362 -21.29 -5.14 9.39
CA ALA A 362 -22.04 -4.09 8.70
C ALA A 362 -22.65 -4.60 7.38
N PHE A 363 -22.75 -5.93 7.23
CA PHE A 363 -23.33 -6.55 6.05
C PHE A 363 -24.85 -6.32 6.04
N SER A 364 -25.34 -5.55 5.06
CA SER A 364 -26.76 -5.32 4.82
C SER A 364 -27.19 -6.08 3.58
N LEU A 365 -28.10 -7.03 3.76
CA LEU A 365 -28.70 -7.77 2.63
C LEU A 365 -29.39 -6.84 1.64
N ASP A 366 -29.98 -5.74 2.11
CA ASP A 366 -30.70 -4.81 1.26
C ASP A 366 -29.75 -4.09 0.30
N VAL A 367 -28.62 -3.58 0.81
CA VAL A 367 -27.58 -2.97 -0.01
C VAL A 367 -26.97 -3.98 -0.98
N MET A 368 -26.65 -5.18 -0.48
CA MET A 368 -26.01 -6.19 -1.31
C MET A 368 -26.93 -6.82 -2.37
N SER A 369 -28.23 -7.00 -2.07
CA SER A 369 -29.18 -7.52 -3.05
C SER A 369 -29.37 -6.56 -4.22
N LYS A 370 -29.38 -5.25 -3.95
CA LYS A 370 -29.48 -4.22 -4.98
C LYS A 370 -28.25 -4.16 -5.90
N VAL A 371 -27.04 -4.39 -5.35
CA VAL A 371 -25.78 -4.41 -6.13
C VAL A 371 -25.65 -5.69 -6.97
N GLN A 372 -26.32 -6.78 -6.60
CA GLN A 372 -26.09 -8.12 -7.15
C GLN A 372 -26.86 -8.50 -8.40
N ASP A 373 -27.81 -7.71 -8.83
CA ASP A 373 -28.52 -8.01 -10.08
C ASP A 373 -27.56 -8.10 -11.29
N ILE A 374 -26.27 -7.73 -11.09
CA ILE A 374 -25.28 -7.63 -12.16
C ILE A 374 -24.25 -8.78 -12.16
N LYS A 375 -23.67 -9.21 -11.01
CA LYS A 375 -22.74 -10.35 -10.94
C LYS A 375 -22.47 -10.83 -9.50
N LYS A 376 -22.69 -12.12 -9.19
CA LYS A 376 -22.36 -12.72 -7.89
C LYS A 376 -20.87 -13.10 -7.84
N SER A 377 -20.08 -12.39 -7.03
CA SER A 377 -18.70 -12.77 -6.68
C SER A 377 -18.66 -13.51 -5.33
N SER A 378 -17.52 -14.12 -4.99
CA SER A 378 -17.32 -14.68 -3.65
C SER A 378 -17.25 -13.56 -2.61
N LEU A 379 -17.88 -13.74 -1.46
CA LEU A 379 -17.74 -12.82 -0.33
C LEU A 379 -16.46 -13.12 0.45
N THR A 380 -15.75 -12.06 0.79
CA THR A 380 -14.49 -12.15 1.54
C THR A 380 -14.62 -11.42 2.86
N PHE A 381 -14.31 -12.11 3.94
CA PHE A 381 -14.32 -11.58 5.29
C PHE A 381 -12.97 -11.84 5.96
N ALA A 382 -12.61 -10.99 6.89
CA ALA A 382 -11.34 -11.06 7.61
C ALA A 382 -11.56 -11.11 9.13
N PRO A 383 -11.88 -12.26 9.71
CA PRO A 383 -11.93 -12.43 11.17
C PRO A 383 -10.55 -12.25 11.82
N GLU A 384 -9.49 -12.54 11.10
CA GLU A 384 -8.05 -12.48 11.46
C GLU A 384 -7.62 -13.51 12.50
N ALA A 385 -8.50 -13.95 13.42
CA ALA A 385 -8.23 -14.98 14.41
C ALA A 385 -9.43 -15.93 14.56
N GLY A 386 -9.16 -17.21 14.82
CA GLY A 386 -10.18 -18.25 14.96
C GLY A 386 -11.01 -18.13 16.23
N SER A 387 -10.35 -17.94 17.37
CA SER A 387 -11.01 -17.87 18.68
C SER A 387 -11.47 -16.45 19.04
N GLN A 388 -12.53 -16.32 19.84
CA GLN A 388 -12.96 -15.04 20.39
C GLN A 388 -11.86 -14.38 21.21
N ARG A 389 -11.18 -15.16 22.07
CA ARG A 389 -10.08 -14.70 22.89
C ARG A 389 -9.01 -13.98 22.04
N LEU A 390 -8.56 -14.62 20.97
CA LEU A 390 -7.51 -14.04 20.13
C LEU A 390 -8.02 -12.85 19.30
N ARG A 391 -9.31 -12.83 18.91
CA ARG A 391 -9.94 -11.64 18.30
C ARG A 391 -9.96 -10.45 19.27
N ASP A 392 -10.13 -10.69 20.57
CA ASP A 392 -10.08 -9.65 21.60
C ASP A 392 -8.63 -9.17 21.85
N VAL A 393 -7.64 -10.08 21.85
CA VAL A 393 -6.21 -9.74 21.89
C VAL A 393 -5.84 -8.78 20.75
N ILE A 394 -6.25 -9.07 19.53
CA ILE A 394 -5.95 -8.21 18.37
C ILE A 394 -6.90 -7.02 18.21
N ASN A 395 -7.87 -6.88 19.11
CA ASN A 395 -8.90 -5.84 19.09
C ASN A 395 -9.69 -5.78 17.75
N LYS A 396 -10.07 -6.94 17.21
CA LYS A 396 -10.80 -6.99 15.94
C LYS A 396 -12.25 -6.50 16.07
N GLY A 397 -12.85 -6.64 17.28
CA GLY A 397 -14.20 -6.19 17.58
C GLY A 397 -15.27 -6.97 16.79
N LEU A 398 -15.05 -8.27 16.56
CA LEU A 398 -15.99 -9.20 15.93
C LEU A 398 -16.24 -10.37 16.85
N THR A 399 -17.53 -10.66 17.13
CA THR A 399 -17.92 -11.88 17.84
C THR A 399 -18.12 -13.02 16.86
N GLU A 400 -18.03 -14.26 17.35
CA GLU A 400 -18.30 -15.45 16.55
C GLU A 400 -19.72 -15.45 15.99
N GLU A 401 -20.69 -15.07 16.84
CA GLU A 401 -22.08 -14.94 16.42
C GLU A 401 -22.27 -13.95 15.26
N VAL A 402 -21.62 -12.80 15.30
CA VAL A 402 -21.65 -11.80 14.20
C VAL A 402 -21.09 -12.39 12.92
N ILE A 403 -19.98 -13.16 13.00
CA ILE A 403 -19.39 -13.82 11.83
C ILE A 403 -20.34 -14.85 11.23
N LEU A 404 -20.90 -15.72 12.05
CA LEU A 404 -21.81 -16.77 11.61
C LEU A 404 -23.11 -16.21 11.06
N ASN A 405 -23.69 -15.18 11.70
CA ASN A 405 -24.91 -14.51 11.23
C ASN A 405 -24.68 -13.78 9.90
N GLY A 406 -23.56 -13.10 9.74
CA GLY A 406 -23.23 -12.44 8.47
C GLY A 406 -23.05 -13.44 7.32
N ALA A 407 -22.41 -14.58 7.59
CA ALA A 407 -22.30 -15.66 6.61
C ALA A 407 -23.67 -16.29 6.28
N GLN A 408 -24.53 -16.51 7.28
CA GLN A 408 -25.89 -17.01 7.09
C GLN A 408 -26.72 -16.07 6.21
N MET A 409 -26.71 -14.77 6.51
CA MET A 409 -27.39 -13.76 5.70
C MET A 409 -26.93 -13.82 4.23
N ALA A 410 -25.62 -13.97 4.02
CA ALA A 410 -25.08 -14.14 2.67
C ALA A 410 -25.63 -15.39 1.97
N PHE A 411 -25.69 -16.52 2.68
CA PHE A 411 -26.24 -17.78 2.14
C PHE A 411 -27.71 -17.67 1.80
N GLU A 412 -28.52 -17.04 2.64
CA GLU A 412 -29.93 -16.76 2.40
C GLU A 412 -30.12 -15.83 1.19
N GLY A 413 -29.18 -14.89 0.97
CA GLY A 413 -29.10 -14.05 -0.23
C GLY A 413 -28.64 -14.79 -1.50
N GLY A 414 -28.36 -16.11 -1.40
CA GLY A 414 -28.05 -16.99 -2.54
C GLY A 414 -26.56 -17.15 -2.85
N TRP A 415 -25.65 -16.69 -1.97
CA TRP A 415 -24.24 -17.05 -2.07
C TRP A 415 -24.01 -18.47 -1.57
N ASN A 416 -22.98 -19.12 -2.10
CA ASN A 416 -22.52 -20.42 -1.63
C ASN A 416 -21.00 -20.47 -1.45
N LYS A 417 -20.32 -19.30 -1.61
CA LYS A 417 -18.86 -19.18 -1.51
C LYS A 417 -18.49 -18.06 -0.56
N VAL A 418 -17.73 -18.40 0.48
CA VAL A 418 -17.19 -17.46 1.45
C VAL A 418 -15.69 -17.69 1.57
N LYS A 419 -14.91 -16.60 1.59
CA LYS A 419 -13.48 -16.63 1.85
C LYS A 419 -13.19 -15.94 3.17
N PHE A 420 -12.45 -16.61 4.04
CA PHE A 420 -11.95 -16.07 5.30
C PHE A 420 -10.45 -15.84 5.25
N TYR A 421 -10.03 -14.67 5.76
CA TYR A 421 -8.63 -14.38 6.04
C TYR A 421 -8.34 -14.48 7.53
N PHE A 422 -7.21 -15.11 7.87
CA PHE A 422 -6.68 -15.21 9.22
C PHE A 422 -5.17 -14.97 9.23
N MET A 423 -4.62 -14.67 10.42
CA MET A 423 -3.20 -14.60 10.68
C MET A 423 -2.78 -15.69 11.66
N LEU A 424 -1.57 -16.22 11.47
CA LEU A 424 -0.89 -17.16 12.38
C LEU A 424 0.37 -16.52 12.94
N GLY A 425 0.73 -16.87 14.17
CA GLY A 425 1.89 -16.30 14.87
C GLY A 425 1.59 -15.00 15.62
N LEU A 426 0.33 -14.70 15.88
CA LEU A 426 -0.09 -13.55 16.67
C LEU A 426 0.42 -13.63 18.13
N PRO A 427 0.67 -12.50 18.81
CA PRO A 427 1.00 -12.51 20.22
C PRO A 427 -0.04 -13.30 21.05
N THR A 428 0.42 -14.12 21.97
CA THR A 428 -0.37 -15.01 22.85
C THR A 428 -1.12 -16.16 22.14
N GLU A 429 -0.92 -16.38 20.84
CA GLU A 429 -1.57 -17.48 20.10
C GLU A 429 -1.24 -18.85 20.68
N THR A 430 -2.24 -19.68 20.85
CA THR A 430 -2.15 -21.07 21.32
C THR A 430 -2.64 -22.05 20.25
N GLU A 431 -2.38 -23.36 20.44
CA GLU A 431 -2.90 -24.37 19.53
C GLU A 431 -4.43 -24.37 19.46
N ALA A 432 -5.12 -24.10 20.56
CA ALA A 432 -6.58 -23.97 20.58
C ALA A 432 -7.07 -22.82 19.67
N ASP A 433 -6.37 -21.69 19.59
CA ASP A 433 -6.71 -20.59 18.71
C ASP A 433 -6.52 -20.95 17.23
N MET A 434 -5.47 -21.72 16.92
CA MET A 434 -5.25 -22.24 15.56
C MET A 434 -6.33 -23.24 15.14
N ARG A 435 -6.71 -24.16 16.03
CA ARG A 435 -7.79 -25.13 15.79
C ARG A 435 -9.12 -24.43 15.56
N ALA A 436 -9.41 -23.39 16.32
CA ALA A 436 -10.63 -22.59 16.20
C ALA A 436 -10.82 -21.97 14.77
N ILE A 437 -9.77 -21.78 13.99
CA ILE A 437 -9.88 -21.36 12.58
C ILE A 437 -10.65 -22.39 11.74
N ALA A 438 -10.32 -23.67 11.90
CA ALA A 438 -10.97 -24.76 11.17
C ALA A 438 -12.38 -25.01 11.70
N GLU A 439 -12.59 -24.88 13.01
CA GLU A 439 -13.88 -25.03 13.68
C GLU A 439 -14.87 -23.95 13.20
N LEU A 440 -14.46 -22.67 13.20
CA LEU A 440 -15.28 -21.57 12.69
C LEU A 440 -15.69 -21.77 11.21
N ALA A 441 -14.78 -22.26 10.38
CA ALA A 441 -15.08 -22.58 8.98
C ALA A 441 -16.06 -23.76 8.86
N ASN A 442 -15.95 -24.76 9.73
CA ASN A 442 -16.88 -25.89 9.78
C ASN A 442 -18.29 -25.46 10.21
N GLU A 443 -18.39 -24.61 11.22
CA GLU A 443 -19.67 -24.07 11.68
C GLU A 443 -20.32 -23.17 10.62
N THR A 444 -19.51 -22.36 9.92
CA THR A 444 -19.98 -21.56 8.79
C THR A 444 -20.55 -22.48 7.68
N ALA A 445 -19.88 -23.59 7.36
CA ALA A 445 -20.39 -24.55 6.38
C ALA A 445 -21.66 -25.24 6.87
N ALA A 446 -21.75 -25.56 8.18
CA ALA A 446 -22.97 -26.15 8.78
C ALA A 446 -24.15 -25.19 8.64
N ARG A 447 -23.98 -23.89 8.94
CA ARG A 447 -25.01 -22.85 8.77
C ARG A 447 -25.63 -22.86 7.36
N TYR A 448 -24.80 -23.01 6.30
CA TYR A 448 -25.33 -23.13 4.92
C TYR A 448 -26.28 -24.31 4.76
N TYR A 449 -25.88 -25.48 5.28
CA TYR A 449 -26.69 -26.68 5.13
C TYR A 449 -27.92 -26.70 6.03
N ASP A 450 -27.89 -25.99 7.16
CA ASP A 450 -29.02 -25.94 8.10
C ASP A 450 -30.05 -24.86 7.71
N THR A 451 -29.60 -23.74 7.12
CA THR A 451 -30.51 -22.60 6.84
C THR A 451 -31.00 -22.52 5.41
N VAL A 452 -30.22 -23.01 4.42
CA VAL A 452 -30.64 -22.96 3.01
C VAL A 452 -31.34 -24.26 2.63
N PRO A 453 -32.64 -24.23 2.29
CA PRO A 453 -33.37 -25.40 1.83
C PRO A 453 -32.71 -26.06 0.63
N LYS A 454 -32.72 -27.39 0.58
CA LYS A 454 -32.00 -28.17 -0.43
C LYS A 454 -32.33 -27.76 -1.87
N GLU A 455 -33.58 -27.44 -2.13
CA GLU A 455 -34.11 -27.00 -3.43
C GLU A 455 -33.66 -25.57 -3.82
N LYS A 456 -33.27 -24.75 -2.83
CA LYS A 456 -32.79 -23.38 -3.07
C LYS A 456 -31.25 -23.28 -3.12
N ARG A 457 -30.54 -24.41 -2.88
CA ARG A 457 -29.06 -24.39 -2.86
C ARG A 457 -28.52 -24.21 -4.27
N ASN A 458 -27.76 -23.14 -4.44
CA ASN A 458 -26.98 -22.88 -5.66
C ASN A 458 -25.65 -23.66 -5.63
N GLY A 459 -25.75 -25.00 -5.60
CA GLY A 459 -24.59 -25.87 -5.52
C GLY A 459 -24.12 -26.15 -4.09
N ARG A 460 -22.88 -26.64 -3.99
CA ARG A 460 -22.22 -26.99 -2.72
C ARG A 460 -21.63 -25.75 -2.05
N CYS A 461 -21.71 -25.71 -0.71
CA CYS A 461 -20.99 -24.72 0.07
C CYS A 461 -19.48 -24.81 -0.15
N GLN A 462 -18.82 -23.67 -0.31
CA GLN A 462 -17.36 -23.55 -0.45
C GLN A 462 -16.85 -22.48 0.51
N ILE A 463 -16.16 -22.92 1.55
CA ILE A 463 -15.44 -22.05 2.48
C ILE A 463 -13.96 -22.11 2.14
N THR A 464 -13.36 -20.98 1.83
CA THR A 464 -11.92 -20.89 1.60
C THR A 464 -11.27 -20.20 2.79
N ILE A 465 -10.43 -20.89 3.52
CA ILE A 465 -9.54 -20.32 4.54
C ILE A 465 -8.25 -19.92 3.85
N SER A 466 -7.79 -18.69 4.08
CA SER A 466 -6.47 -18.22 3.66
C SER A 466 -5.77 -17.62 4.88
N THR A 467 -4.61 -18.18 5.25
CA THR A 467 -3.81 -17.64 6.35
C THR A 467 -2.57 -16.95 5.84
N SER A 468 -2.26 -15.78 6.40
CA SER A 468 -0.95 -15.13 6.34
C SER A 468 -0.23 -15.34 7.67
N PHE A 469 1.07 -15.10 7.68
CA PHE A 469 1.85 -15.09 8.91
C PHE A 469 2.02 -13.65 9.40
N PHE A 470 1.99 -13.49 10.72
CA PHE A 470 2.00 -12.18 11.35
C PHE A 470 3.38 -11.51 11.24
N VAL A 471 3.39 -10.26 10.77
CA VAL A 471 4.54 -9.36 10.79
C VAL A 471 4.25 -8.17 11.70
N PRO A 472 5.02 -7.96 12.77
CA PRO A 472 4.86 -6.81 13.65
C PRO A 472 5.38 -5.54 12.98
N LYS A 473 4.47 -4.79 12.36
CA LYS A 473 4.79 -3.56 11.63
C LYS A 473 5.08 -2.36 12.55
N PRO A 474 5.90 -1.40 12.12
CA PRO A 474 6.12 -0.11 12.79
C PRO A 474 4.81 0.61 13.12
N PHE A 475 4.82 1.42 14.18
CA PHE A 475 3.66 2.21 14.65
C PHE A 475 2.41 1.41 15.02
N THR A 476 2.55 0.10 15.27
CA THR A 476 1.44 -0.72 15.79
C THR A 476 1.65 -1.04 17.28
N PRO A 477 0.59 -1.32 18.04
CA PRO A 477 0.74 -1.88 19.38
C PRO A 477 1.61 -3.13 19.44
N PHE A 478 1.68 -3.89 18.35
CA PHE A 478 2.46 -5.11 18.26
C PHE A 478 3.89 -4.92 17.73
N GLN A 479 4.37 -3.70 17.57
CA GLN A 479 5.74 -3.43 17.09
C GLN A 479 6.85 -4.02 17.99
N TRP A 480 6.56 -4.34 19.25
CA TRP A 480 7.49 -4.99 20.20
C TRP A 480 7.50 -6.52 20.09
N ALA A 481 6.50 -7.11 19.45
CA ALA A 481 6.39 -8.56 19.33
C ALA A 481 7.53 -9.17 18.52
N ARG A 482 7.88 -10.41 18.87
CA ARG A 482 8.75 -11.24 18.05
C ARG A 482 7.98 -11.89 16.90
N MET A 483 8.72 -12.34 15.92
CA MET A 483 8.26 -13.26 14.88
C MET A 483 8.72 -14.70 15.20
N TYR A 484 8.47 -15.61 14.29
CA TYR A 484 8.85 -17.00 14.40
C TYR A 484 9.66 -17.43 13.17
N PRO A 485 10.57 -18.44 13.31
CA PRO A 485 11.26 -19.04 12.17
C PRO A 485 10.27 -19.63 11.14
N PRO A 486 10.68 -19.77 9.87
CA PRO A 486 9.80 -20.31 8.81
C PRO A 486 9.18 -21.67 9.16
N GLU A 487 9.96 -22.58 9.76
CA GLU A 487 9.49 -23.91 10.17
C GLU A 487 8.39 -23.87 11.24
N ASP A 488 8.44 -22.92 12.18
CA ASP A 488 7.40 -22.73 13.21
C ASP A 488 6.11 -22.20 12.57
N TYR A 489 6.21 -21.28 11.62
CA TYR A 489 5.05 -20.80 10.87
C TYR A 489 4.39 -21.91 10.07
N ILE A 490 5.18 -22.73 9.37
CA ILE A 490 4.68 -23.92 8.66
C ILE A 490 4.08 -24.93 9.63
N GLY A 491 4.67 -25.12 10.81
CA GLY A 491 4.13 -25.96 11.88
C GLY A 491 2.71 -25.52 12.30
N ARG A 492 2.51 -24.21 12.48
CA ARG A 492 1.21 -23.61 12.81
C ARG A 492 0.18 -23.83 11.68
N ALA A 493 0.58 -23.61 10.43
CA ALA A 493 -0.29 -23.88 9.28
C ALA A 493 -0.69 -25.36 9.19
N LYS A 494 0.20 -26.28 9.54
CA LYS A 494 -0.11 -27.73 9.60
C LYS A 494 -1.15 -28.05 10.66
N VAL A 495 -1.09 -27.43 11.86
CA VAL A 495 -2.14 -27.59 12.88
C VAL A 495 -3.52 -27.25 12.32
N VAL A 496 -3.68 -26.11 11.65
CA VAL A 496 -4.93 -25.72 11.02
C VAL A 496 -5.35 -26.74 9.95
N ASN A 497 -4.43 -27.15 9.07
CA ASN A 497 -4.70 -28.08 7.99
C ASN A 497 -5.17 -29.46 8.50
N ASP A 498 -4.54 -29.95 9.55
CA ASP A 498 -4.90 -31.25 10.14
C ASP A 498 -6.24 -31.16 10.86
N THR A 499 -6.51 -30.05 11.55
CA THR A 499 -7.83 -29.80 12.16
C THR A 499 -8.94 -29.71 11.11
N VAL A 500 -8.68 -29.10 9.94
CA VAL A 500 -9.66 -29.10 8.82
C VAL A 500 -10.01 -30.52 8.38
N LYS A 501 -9.04 -31.44 8.35
CA LYS A 501 -9.29 -32.85 7.96
C LYS A 501 -10.16 -33.61 8.97
N GLU A 502 -10.19 -33.16 10.22
CA GLU A 502 -11.01 -33.74 11.30
C GLU A 502 -12.48 -33.28 11.22
N GLN A 503 -12.78 -32.14 10.54
CA GLN A 503 -14.09 -31.53 10.53
C GLN A 503 -15.14 -32.33 9.71
N LEU A 504 -16.40 -32.26 10.14
CA LEU A 504 -17.54 -32.90 9.45
C LEU A 504 -17.73 -32.39 8.02
N ASN A 505 -17.63 -31.04 7.86
CA ASN A 505 -17.83 -30.37 6.57
C ASN A 505 -16.52 -30.18 5.80
N LYS A 506 -15.46 -30.95 6.08
CA LYS A 506 -14.15 -30.83 5.45
C LYS A 506 -14.16 -30.79 3.92
N LYS A 507 -15.13 -31.48 3.31
CA LYS A 507 -15.30 -31.43 1.86
C LYS A 507 -15.76 -30.08 1.32
N SER A 508 -16.28 -29.18 2.16
CA SER A 508 -16.69 -27.82 1.82
C SER A 508 -15.60 -26.80 2.14
N ILE A 509 -14.50 -27.20 2.80
CA ILE A 509 -13.44 -26.30 3.27
C ILE A 509 -12.20 -26.52 2.41
N LYS A 510 -11.65 -25.41 1.89
CA LYS A 510 -10.34 -25.33 1.25
C LYS A 510 -9.43 -24.47 2.11
N TYR A 511 -8.20 -24.93 2.37
CA TYR A 511 -7.21 -24.18 3.13
C TYR A 511 -5.96 -23.90 2.31
N ASN A 512 -5.48 -22.65 2.37
CA ASN A 512 -4.25 -22.18 1.77
C ASN A 512 -3.51 -21.29 2.79
N TRP A 513 -2.16 -21.24 2.70
CA TRP A 513 -1.34 -20.32 3.49
C TRP A 513 -0.26 -19.68 2.62
N HIS A 514 0.26 -18.55 3.09
CA HIS A 514 1.33 -17.81 2.43
C HIS A 514 2.70 -18.46 2.71
N GLU A 515 3.71 -18.04 1.96
CA GLU A 515 5.08 -18.52 2.13
C GLU A 515 5.73 -17.92 3.39
N ALA A 516 6.34 -18.77 4.21
CA ALA A 516 6.91 -18.34 5.49
C ALA A 516 8.21 -17.55 5.30
N ASP A 517 9.05 -17.94 4.33
CA ASP A 517 10.31 -17.29 4.03
C ASP A 517 10.11 -15.83 3.58
N VAL A 518 9.13 -15.59 2.70
CA VAL A 518 8.70 -14.24 2.29
C VAL A 518 8.29 -13.41 3.50
N THR A 519 7.51 -13.99 4.42
CA THR A 519 7.05 -13.30 5.63
C THR A 519 8.21 -12.91 6.56
N VAL A 520 9.18 -13.80 6.76
CA VAL A 520 10.34 -13.51 7.62
C VAL A 520 11.18 -12.40 6.99
N LEU A 521 11.44 -12.47 5.69
CA LEU A 521 12.16 -11.42 4.99
C LEU A 521 11.43 -10.08 5.04
N GLU A 522 10.10 -10.07 4.80
CA GLU A 522 9.28 -8.86 4.98
C GLU A 522 9.46 -8.26 6.38
N GLY A 523 9.51 -9.11 7.41
CA GLY A 523 9.76 -8.68 8.78
C GLY A 523 11.12 -8.02 8.98
N VAL A 524 12.18 -8.55 8.37
CA VAL A 524 13.53 -7.96 8.39
C VAL A 524 13.51 -6.57 7.73
N LEU A 525 12.94 -6.48 6.53
CA LEU A 525 12.90 -5.24 5.76
C LEU A 525 12.01 -4.16 6.41
N ALA A 526 10.83 -4.55 6.92
CA ALA A 526 9.90 -3.61 7.55
C ALA A 526 10.40 -3.05 8.89
N ARG A 527 11.23 -3.82 9.62
CA ARG A 527 11.69 -3.50 10.97
C ARG A 527 13.18 -3.17 11.04
N GLY A 528 13.85 -3.22 9.89
CA GLY A 528 15.27 -2.97 9.75
C GLY A 528 15.69 -1.53 10.03
N ASP A 529 16.96 -1.36 10.28
CA ASP A 529 17.64 -0.08 10.36
C ASP A 529 18.49 0.17 9.09
N ARG A 530 19.28 1.22 9.08
CA ARG A 530 20.10 1.63 7.93
C ARG A 530 21.11 0.56 7.47
N LYS A 531 21.55 -0.32 8.35
CA LYS A 531 22.49 -1.41 8.01
C LYS A 531 21.91 -2.37 6.97
N ILE A 532 20.57 -2.55 6.95
CA ILE A 532 19.89 -3.43 5.98
C ILE A 532 20.14 -3.00 4.54
N GLY A 533 20.37 -1.72 4.28
CA GLY A 533 20.69 -1.20 2.95
C GLY A 533 21.86 -1.92 2.28
N GLN A 534 22.88 -2.32 3.06
CA GLN A 534 24.02 -3.06 2.53
C GLN A 534 23.62 -4.45 1.99
N ALA A 535 22.72 -5.15 2.69
CA ALA A 535 22.22 -6.44 2.22
C ALA A 535 21.33 -6.28 0.99
N ILE A 536 20.46 -5.25 0.95
CA ILE A 536 19.63 -4.95 -0.23
C ILE A 536 20.52 -4.70 -1.46
N LEU A 537 21.56 -3.88 -1.31
CA LEU A 537 22.53 -3.63 -2.37
C LEU A 537 23.20 -4.94 -2.84
N LYS A 538 23.63 -5.77 -1.89
CA LYS A 538 24.28 -7.04 -2.18
C LYS A 538 23.37 -8.02 -2.91
N VAL A 539 22.09 -8.10 -2.54
CA VAL A 539 21.09 -8.91 -3.24
C VAL A 539 20.90 -8.42 -4.68
N TYR A 540 20.81 -7.11 -4.88
CA TYR A 540 20.72 -6.54 -6.22
C TYR A 540 21.97 -6.86 -7.08
N GLU A 541 23.17 -6.69 -6.54
CA GLU A 541 24.45 -7.06 -7.19
C GLU A 541 24.49 -8.53 -7.61
N LYS A 542 23.85 -9.43 -6.84
CA LYS A 542 23.69 -10.86 -7.14
C LYS A 542 22.51 -11.15 -8.11
N GLY A 543 21.91 -10.12 -8.70
CA GLY A 543 20.82 -10.24 -9.68
C GLY A 543 19.43 -10.41 -9.07
N GLY A 544 19.24 -10.07 -7.78
CA GLY A 544 17.93 -10.07 -7.13
C GLY A 544 17.08 -8.88 -7.60
N ILE A 545 15.95 -9.18 -8.24
CA ILE A 545 14.90 -8.24 -8.64
C ILE A 545 13.55 -8.95 -8.55
N PHE A 546 12.47 -8.21 -8.39
CA PHE A 546 11.11 -8.75 -8.33
C PHE A 546 10.88 -9.75 -7.19
N ASP A 547 11.46 -9.51 -6.00
CA ASP A 547 11.29 -10.39 -4.84
C ASP A 547 9.82 -10.51 -4.35
N ALA A 548 8.93 -9.58 -4.77
CA ALA A 548 7.48 -9.69 -4.54
C ALA A 548 6.79 -10.77 -5.41
N TRP A 549 7.50 -11.34 -6.39
CA TRP A 549 6.99 -12.34 -7.32
C TRP A 549 7.64 -13.69 -7.02
N SER A 550 6.84 -14.70 -6.69
CA SER A 550 7.33 -16.01 -6.23
C SER A 550 8.29 -16.71 -7.20
N GLU A 551 8.17 -16.44 -8.51
CA GLU A 551 9.05 -16.98 -9.55
C GLU A 551 10.46 -16.37 -9.56
N TYR A 552 10.65 -15.21 -8.94
CA TYR A 552 11.96 -14.51 -8.86
C TYR A 552 12.50 -14.44 -7.44
N PHE A 553 11.66 -14.72 -6.45
CA PHE A 553 12.04 -14.74 -5.05
C PHE A 553 13.02 -15.87 -4.75
N ASP A 554 14.14 -15.54 -4.13
CA ASP A 554 15.18 -16.49 -3.71
C ASP A 554 15.64 -16.15 -2.29
N TYR A 555 15.10 -16.89 -1.32
CA TYR A 555 15.42 -16.66 0.09
C TYR A 555 16.89 -16.92 0.42
N GLN A 556 17.53 -17.92 -0.24
CA GLN A 556 18.95 -18.23 -0.01
C GLN A 556 19.85 -17.07 -0.43
N ARG A 557 19.55 -16.39 -1.52
CA ARG A 557 20.26 -15.17 -1.97
C ARG A 557 20.27 -14.09 -0.88
N TRP A 558 19.16 -13.91 -0.16
CA TRP A 558 19.05 -12.97 0.95
C TRP A 558 19.87 -13.42 2.15
N LEU A 559 19.83 -14.72 2.53
CA LEU A 559 20.62 -15.26 3.64
C LEU A 559 22.13 -15.10 3.38
N ASP A 560 22.57 -15.38 2.14
CA ASP A 560 23.96 -15.20 1.73
C ASP A 560 24.38 -13.72 1.80
N ALA A 561 23.52 -12.80 1.38
CA ALA A 561 23.78 -11.36 1.44
C ALA A 561 23.87 -10.85 2.89
N PHE A 562 22.98 -11.29 3.77
CA PHE A 562 23.06 -10.99 5.20
C PHE A 562 24.37 -11.49 5.81
N ALA A 563 24.76 -12.72 5.53
CA ALA A 563 26.00 -13.30 6.03
C ALA A 563 27.24 -12.53 5.52
N GLU A 564 27.28 -12.17 4.23
CA GLU A 564 28.38 -11.40 3.64
C GLU A 564 28.49 -9.98 4.24
N CYS A 565 27.37 -9.38 4.63
CA CYS A 565 27.32 -8.06 5.26
C CYS A 565 27.49 -8.12 6.80
N GLY A 566 27.61 -9.31 7.39
CA GLY A 566 27.69 -9.49 8.84
C GLY A 566 26.42 -9.07 9.57
N ILE A 567 25.26 -9.20 8.92
CA ILE A 567 23.95 -8.86 9.44
C ILE A 567 23.25 -10.13 9.93
N ASP A 568 22.78 -10.11 11.17
CA ASP A 568 21.92 -11.16 11.71
C ASP A 568 20.45 -10.79 11.47
N PRO A 569 19.72 -11.48 10.55
CA PRO A 569 18.30 -11.20 10.32
C PRO A 569 17.42 -11.50 11.52
N ASP A 570 17.81 -12.43 12.40
CA ASP A 570 17.06 -12.78 13.60
C ASP A 570 17.05 -11.64 14.63
N PHE A 571 18.06 -10.77 14.61
CA PHE A 571 18.07 -9.55 15.42
C PHE A 571 16.83 -8.67 15.17
N TYR A 572 16.36 -8.61 13.94
CA TYR A 572 15.19 -7.78 13.55
C TYR A 572 13.86 -8.47 13.76
N THR A 573 13.83 -9.82 13.77
CA THR A 573 12.59 -10.59 13.73
C THR A 573 12.33 -11.44 14.97
N MET A 574 13.32 -12.20 15.46
CA MET A 574 13.07 -13.29 16.42
C MET A 574 13.10 -12.84 17.90
N ARG A 575 13.62 -11.67 18.22
CA ARG A 575 13.66 -11.18 19.60
C ARG A 575 12.42 -10.36 19.96
N GLU A 576 11.99 -10.43 21.20
CA GLU A 576 11.11 -9.43 21.80
C GLU A 576 11.91 -8.14 22.02
N ARG A 577 11.32 -7.00 21.65
CA ARG A 577 11.96 -5.69 21.79
C ARG A 577 11.59 -5.04 23.11
N SER A 578 12.55 -4.36 23.73
CA SER A 578 12.29 -3.59 24.96
C SER A 578 11.32 -2.43 24.67
N MET A 579 10.45 -2.14 25.65
CA MET A 579 9.54 -0.99 25.57
C MET A 579 10.27 0.36 25.52
N ASP A 580 11.53 0.40 25.96
CA ASP A 580 12.35 1.61 26.02
C ASP A 580 13.38 1.67 24.87
N GLU A 581 13.37 0.69 23.98
CA GLU A 581 14.23 0.66 22.81
C GLU A 581 13.87 1.82 21.86
N ILE A 582 14.91 2.46 21.31
CA ILE A 582 14.77 3.43 20.23
C ILE A 582 14.67 2.66 18.92
N PHE A 583 13.56 2.84 18.21
CA PHE A 583 13.33 2.19 16.93
C PHE A 583 13.79 3.07 15.75
N PRO A 584 14.15 2.47 14.62
CA PRO A 584 14.55 3.21 13.41
C PRO A 584 13.51 4.23 12.93
N TRP A 585 12.25 4.05 13.30
CA TRP A 585 11.13 4.92 12.91
C TRP A 585 10.68 5.91 13.99
N ASP A 586 11.32 5.95 15.17
CA ASP A 586 10.87 6.79 16.30
C ASP A 586 11.05 8.30 16.06
N PHE A 587 11.88 8.70 15.07
CA PHE A 587 11.99 10.09 14.64
C PHE A 587 10.77 10.60 13.87
N ASN A 588 9.92 9.70 13.39
CA ASN A 588 8.76 10.00 12.58
C ASN A 588 7.50 10.15 13.45
N ASP A 589 6.91 11.34 13.43
CA ASP A 589 5.72 11.65 14.20
C ASP A 589 4.44 11.44 13.38
N THR A 590 3.83 10.29 13.55
CA THR A 590 2.55 9.93 12.93
C THR A 590 1.33 10.49 13.68
N GLY A 591 1.55 11.18 14.81
CA GLY A 591 0.49 11.62 15.72
C GLY A 591 -0.02 10.54 16.67
N VAL A 592 0.27 9.27 16.40
CA VAL A 592 -0.01 8.17 17.34
C VAL A 592 1.14 8.08 18.34
N THR A 593 0.82 8.29 19.63
CA THR A 593 1.88 8.35 20.66
C THR A 593 2.37 6.96 21.05
N LYS A 594 3.65 6.86 21.44
CA LYS A 594 4.26 5.61 21.94
C LYS A 594 3.58 5.11 23.22
N GLU A 595 3.10 6.01 24.07
CA GLU A 595 2.34 5.71 25.29
C GLU A 595 0.99 5.05 24.96
N PHE A 596 0.30 5.50 23.92
CA PHE A 596 -0.90 4.84 23.42
C PHE A 596 -0.60 3.43 22.95
N LEU A 597 0.44 3.24 22.15
CA LEU A 597 0.83 1.92 21.63
C LEU A 597 1.20 0.96 22.79
N LYS A 598 1.98 1.44 23.78
CA LYS A 598 2.30 0.66 25.01
C LYS A 598 1.04 0.28 25.81
N ARG A 599 0.09 1.20 25.93
CA ARG A 599 -1.18 0.91 26.61
C ARG A 599 -1.99 -0.15 25.86
N GLU A 600 -2.08 -0.07 24.55
CA GLU A 600 -2.79 -1.05 23.72
C GLU A 600 -2.07 -2.41 23.69
N TRP A 601 -0.74 -2.46 23.78
CA TRP A 601 0.00 -3.68 24.02
C TRP A 601 -0.42 -4.34 25.35
N ASN A 602 -0.45 -3.56 26.43
CA ASN A 602 -0.86 -4.06 27.75
C ASN A 602 -2.33 -4.52 27.77
N ASN A 603 -3.21 -3.82 27.04
CA ASN A 603 -4.61 -4.23 26.86
C ASN A 603 -4.71 -5.56 26.10
N ALA A 604 -3.87 -5.77 25.08
CA ALA A 604 -3.80 -7.03 24.36
C ALA A 604 -3.41 -8.20 25.27
N MET A 605 -2.37 -8.03 26.10
CA MET A 605 -1.93 -9.06 27.05
C MET A 605 -3.00 -9.39 28.12
N LYS A 606 -3.95 -8.48 28.33
CA LYS A 606 -5.10 -8.66 29.24
C LYS A 606 -6.39 -9.02 28.51
N GLU A 607 -6.33 -9.27 27.19
CA GLU A 607 -7.50 -9.59 26.35
C GLU A 607 -8.60 -8.52 26.42
N THR A 608 -8.23 -7.27 26.78
CA THR A 608 -9.17 -6.17 26.95
C THR A 608 -9.43 -5.45 25.64
N VAL A 609 -10.70 -5.33 25.25
CA VAL A 609 -11.13 -4.67 24.02
C VAL A 609 -11.18 -3.15 24.21
N THR A 610 -10.68 -2.41 23.22
CA THR A 610 -10.78 -0.95 23.12
C THR A 610 -11.85 -0.58 22.10
N PRO A 611 -12.84 0.27 22.45
CA PRO A 611 -13.91 0.66 21.54
C PRO A 611 -13.39 1.47 20.35
N ASN A 612 -14.18 1.51 19.27
CA ASN A 612 -13.86 2.31 18.08
C ASN A 612 -14.04 3.82 18.33
N CYS A 613 -13.50 4.64 17.41
CA CYS A 613 -13.47 6.10 17.58
C CYS A 613 -14.85 6.77 17.61
N ARG A 614 -15.90 6.17 17.01
CA ARG A 614 -17.28 6.72 17.08
C ARG A 614 -17.95 6.44 18.42
N MET A 615 -17.56 5.35 19.07
CA MET A 615 -18.12 5.02 20.39
C MET A 615 -17.44 5.81 21.50
N ARG A 616 -16.10 5.93 21.42
CA ARG A 616 -15.32 6.61 22.46
C ARG A 616 -13.91 6.92 21.95
N CYS A 617 -13.41 8.11 22.27
CA CYS A 617 -12.02 8.48 22.01
C CYS A 617 -11.07 7.61 22.83
N SER A 618 -10.14 6.91 22.16
CA SER A 618 -9.12 6.07 22.77
C SER A 618 -7.87 6.83 23.24
N GLY A 619 -7.78 8.14 22.97
CA GLY A 619 -6.64 8.98 23.35
C GLY A 619 -5.34 8.56 22.65
N CYS A 620 -5.40 8.31 21.33
CA CYS A 620 -4.23 7.87 20.55
C CYS A 620 -3.23 8.99 20.23
N GLY A 621 -3.61 10.25 20.36
CA GLY A 621 -2.75 11.41 20.12
C GLY A 621 -3.06 12.19 18.84
N VAL A 622 -3.68 11.57 17.82
CA VAL A 622 -3.89 12.20 16.50
C VAL A 622 -4.81 13.43 16.51
N LYS A 623 -5.50 13.69 17.62
CA LYS A 623 -6.31 14.90 17.82
C LYS A 623 -5.52 16.21 17.60
N LYS A 624 -4.18 16.15 17.72
CA LYS A 624 -3.31 17.29 17.45
C LYS A 624 -3.36 17.80 16.01
N PHE A 625 -3.73 16.96 15.05
CA PHE A 625 -3.87 17.38 13.65
C PHE A 625 -5.18 18.11 13.36
N GLY A 626 -6.14 18.04 14.27
CA GLY A 626 -7.47 18.59 14.07
C GLY A 626 -8.37 17.72 13.17
N GLY A 627 -9.67 18.03 13.13
CA GLY A 627 -10.64 17.45 12.19
C GLY A 627 -10.97 15.98 12.35
N GLY A 628 -11.83 15.50 11.44
CA GLY A 628 -12.29 14.11 11.39
C GLY A 628 -13.17 13.70 12.58
N VAL A 629 -13.54 12.42 12.61
CA VAL A 629 -14.39 11.83 13.67
C VAL A 629 -13.88 12.10 15.10
N CYS A 630 -12.60 12.37 15.27
CA CYS A 630 -12.01 12.71 16.58
C CYS A 630 -12.50 14.04 17.17
N TYR A 631 -13.13 14.91 16.38
CA TYR A 631 -13.64 16.21 16.83
C TYR A 631 -15.11 16.18 17.23
N GLU A 632 -15.85 15.18 16.77
CA GLU A 632 -17.28 15.02 17.04
C GLU A 632 -17.53 14.38 18.42
N ASN A 633 -16.49 13.89 19.07
CA ASN A 633 -16.50 13.26 20.40
C ASN A 633 -15.68 14.12 21.39
#